data_a0649bcee6c732ade3f72443586c8092
#
_entry.id   a0649bcee6c732ade3f72443586c8092
#
_cell.length_a   1.000
_cell.length_b   1.000
_cell.length_c   1.000
_cell.angle_alpha   90.00
_cell.angle_beta   90.00
_cell.angle_gamma   90.00
#
_symmetry.space_group_name_H-M   'P 1'
#
loop_
_entity.id
_entity.type
_entity.pdbx_description
1 polymer ?
#
loop_
_entity_poly.entity_id
_entity_poly.type
_entity_poly.pdbx_seq_one_letter_code
_entity_poly.pdbx_strand_id
1 'polypeptide(L)'
;VIGLVVNPVAGVGGPAGLAGSDGADVQHLALARGARSRVQERAVLALTELAARHPGLVVATAVGAMGADAVRAAGLVPRVVWAPGRATAGADTTAGVDTTAGADTTAGADTTAAVGALAAAGADLILVVGGDGTLRDACAGLDAAASFDPMHDDTPDAGRSAGEGSDIWRVVLQVESAAGAAGAAAAGAVVPAVLGVPAGVKMYSPVFAVSPRAAGAIAADWIDRDGLPTDDREVLDIDEAAMRQARVDPTLYGMLRVPYRAGRTQARKAATPVTEAAAVEAAARGAVARMLPGVRYLLGPGGTTSEIARQLGVEGSPLGVDVVLDGAVRVRGASEQELLAQIAQGPAQAVITVIGGQGFLLGRGNQQLSAAVLRAIGPDPLLVVAPEQKLIDLHGRPLLVDTGDPDLDARLAGHVRIITGVGTRSLYAVTAPELTPA
;
A
#
# COMPACT_ATOMS: atom_id res chain seq x y z
N VAL A 1 -21.23 0.09 11.59
CA VAL A 1 -20.13 0.59 12.45
C VAL A 1 -18.83 0.62 11.65
N ILE A 2 -18.16 1.76 11.60
CA ILE A 2 -16.84 1.86 10.95
C ILE A 2 -15.76 1.39 11.93
N GLY A 3 -14.91 0.46 11.46
CA GLY A 3 -13.70 0.01 12.13
C GLY A 3 -12.43 0.65 11.53
N LEU A 4 -11.39 0.85 12.34
CA LEU A 4 -10.08 1.32 11.90
C LEU A 4 -8.98 0.51 12.59
N VAL A 5 -8.04 0.01 11.79
CA VAL A 5 -6.76 -0.49 12.29
C VAL A 5 -5.61 0.15 11.52
N VAL A 6 -4.58 0.56 12.24
CA VAL A 6 -3.36 1.17 11.69
C VAL A 6 -2.17 0.29 12.06
N ASN A 7 -1.38 -0.11 11.08
CA ASN A 7 -0.08 -0.74 11.37
C ASN A 7 0.98 0.37 11.55
N PRO A 8 1.43 0.66 12.76
CA PRO A 8 2.23 1.85 13.05
C PRO A 8 3.62 1.85 12.39
N VAL A 9 4.12 0.69 11.98
CA VAL A 9 5.43 0.54 11.34
C VAL A 9 5.34 0.46 9.81
N ALA A 10 4.13 0.45 9.24
CA ALA A 10 3.95 0.38 7.80
C ALA A 10 4.60 1.57 7.09
N GLY A 11 5.17 1.30 5.92
CA GLY A 11 5.72 2.32 5.02
C GLY A 11 7.04 2.96 5.46
N VAL A 12 7.59 2.63 6.63
CA VAL A 12 8.84 3.23 7.13
C VAL A 12 10.04 2.94 6.22
N GLY A 13 10.06 1.77 5.57
CA GLY A 13 11.13 1.39 4.65
C GLY A 13 11.13 2.20 3.33
N GLY A 14 9.99 2.75 2.91
CA GLY A 14 9.86 3.44 1.62
C GLY A 14 10.84 4.61 1.46
N PRO A 15 10.80 5.66 2.29
CA PRO A 15 11.74 6.77 2.20
C PRO A 15 13.21 6.37 2.42
N ALA A 16 13.45 5.25 3.12
CA ALA A 16 14.79 4.70 3.34
C ALA A 16 15.38 3.95 2.14
N GLY A 17 14.63 3.77 1.07
CA GLY A 17 15.05 2.96 -0.07
C GLY A 17 15.02 1.45 0.19
N LEU A 18 14.24 1.01 1.19
CA LEU A 18 14.07 -0.40 1.55
C LEU A 18 12.81 -0.97 0.88
N ALA A 19 12.86 -2.25 0.53
CA ALA A 19 11.80 -2.92 -0.21
C ALA A 19 10.51 -3.16 0.62
N GLY A 20 10.60 -3.06 1.94
CA GLY A 20 9.49 -3.29 2.87
C GLY A 20 9.73 -2.64 4.22
N SER A 21 8.88 -2.94 5.18
CA SER A 21 8.98 -2.48 6.57
C SER A 21 8.97 -3.65 7.56
N ASP A 22 9.07 -4.88 7.06
CA ASP A 22 8.94 -6.09 7.86
C ASP A 22 10.25 -6.43 8.56
N GLY A 23 10.15 -6.74 9.86
CA GLY A 23 11.28 -7.10 10.72
C GLY A 23 11.97 -5.92 11.41
N ALA A 24 12.40 -6.14 12.66
CA ALA A 24 13.01 -5.11 13.51
C ALA A 24 14.29 -4.52 12.89
N ASP A 25 15.11 -5.35 12.25
CA ASP A 25 16.36 -4.90 11.62
C ASP A 25 16.10 -3.93 10.45
N VAL A 26 15.08 -4.22 9.64
CA VAL A 26 14.66 -3.34 8.52
C VAL A 26 14.15 -2.01 9.06
N GLN A 27 13.35 -2.04 10.12
CA GLN A 27 12.82 -0.84 10.78
C GLN A 27 13.94 0.00 11.39
N HIS A 28 14.88 -0.61 12.12
CA HIS A 28 16.04 0.08 12.67
C HIS A 28 16.90 0.70 11.58
N LEU A 29 17.14 -0.04 10.48
CA LEU A 29 17.91 0.49 9.35
C LEU A 29 17.18 1.67 8.69
N ALA A 30 15.86 1.59 8.54
CA ALA A 30 15.05 2.68 7.99
C ALA A 30 15.17 3.94 8.86
N LEU A 31 15.00 3.81 10.16
CA LEU A 31 15.14 4.92 11.11
C LEU A 31 16.56 5.49 11.12
N ALA A 32 17.60 4.64 11.07
CA ALA A 32 18.99 5.06 10.97
C ALA A 32 19.28 5.86 9.67
N ARG A 33 18.55 5.58 8.59
CA ARG A 33 18.58 6.35 7.34
C ARG A 33 17.70 7.60 7.35
N GLY A 34 17.16 7.97 8.52
CA GLY A 34 16.33 9.16 8.73
C GLY A 34 14.89 9.04 8.20
N ALA A 35 14.44 7.84 7.86
CA ALA A 35 13.07 7.63 7.44
C ALA A 35 12.09 7.86 8.59
N ARG A 36 10.91 8.37 8.25
CA ARG A 36 9.78 8.52 9.19
C ARG A 36 8.56 7.81 8.60
N SER A 37 7.86 7.05 9.44
CA SER A 37 6.57 6.49 9.04
C SER A 37 5.56 7.62 8.86
N ARG A 38 4.86 7.62 7.73
CA ARG A 38 3.78 8.56 7.42
C ARG A 38 2.40 7.94 7.63
N VAL A 39 2.35 6.75 8.22
CA VAL A 39 1.12 5.98 8.35
C VAL A 39 0.05 6.71 9.16
N GLN A 40 0.45 7.38 10.25
CA GLN A 40 -0.47 8.18 11.07
C GLN A 40 -1.04 9.37 10.30
N GLU A 41 -0.20 10.10 9.57
CA GLU A 41 -0.64 11.22 8.72
C GLU A 41 -1.65 10.74 7.68
N ARG A 42 -1.40 9.59 7.05
CA ARG A 42 -2.30 9.02 6.03
C ARG A 42 -3.62 8.51 6.64
N ALA A 43 -3.57 7.93 7.84
CA ALA A 43 -4.78 7.59 8.59
C ALA A 43 -5.61 8.83 8.92
N VAL A 44 -4.97 9.89 9.42
CA VAL A 44 -5.64 11.17 9.73
C VAL A 44 -6.25 11.78 8.47
N LEU A 45 -5.58 11.78 7.32
CA LEU A 45 -6.14 12.29 6.06
C LEU A 45 -7.43 11.57 5.67
N ALA A 46 -7.46 10.24 5.77
CA ALA A 46 -8.66 9.45 5.48
C ALA A 46 -9.80 9.79 6.46
N LEU A 47 -9.48 9.85 7.75
CA LEU A 47 -10.48 10.13 8.79
C LEU A 47 -10.96 11.58 8.78
N THR A 48 -10.13 12.54 8.38
CA THR A 48 -10.55 13.95 8.23
C THR A 48 -11.59 14.09 7.11
N GLU A 49 -11.41 13.37 6.00
CA GLU A 49 -12.42 13.34 4.93
C GLU A 49 -13.73 12.73 5.41
N LEU A 50 -13.66 11.65 6.20
CA LEU A 50 -14.83 11.04 6.84
C LEU A 50 -15.49 12.01 7.84
N ALA A 51 -14.70 12.68 8.68
CA ALA A 51 -15.18 13.62 9.69
C ALA A 51 -15.87 14.86 9.10
N ALA A 52 -15.45 15.29 7.91
CA ALA A 52 -16.07 16.41 7.20
C ALA A 52 -17.55 16.15 6.88
N ARG A 53 -17.91 14.89 6.62
CA ARG A 53 -19.31 14.49 6.35
C ARG A 53 -20.04 13.96 7.60
N HIS A 54 -19.31 13.34 8.52
CA HIS A 54 -19.84 12.73 9.74
C HIS A 54 -19.10 13.23 10.98
N PRO A 55 -19.26 14.50 11.37
CA PRO A 55 -18.58 15.06 12.54
C PRO A 55 -19.00 14.33 13.82
N GLY A 56 -18.00 14.02 14.67
CA GLY A 56 -18.23 13.33 15.93
C GLY A 56 -18.60 11.84 15.81
N LEU A 57 -18.44 11.24 14.64
CA LEU A 57 -18.65 9.80 14.42
C LEU A 57 -17.80 8.97 15.40
N VAL A 58 -18.42 7.94 15.98
CA VAL A 58 -17.73 6.95 16.80
C VAL A 58 -17.12 5.89 15.89
N VAL A 59 -15.79 5.73 15.96
CA VAL A 59 -15.03 4.75 15.17
C VAL A 59 -14.47 3.67 16.10
N ALA A 60 -14.81 2.41 15.84
CA ALA A 60 -14.23 1.28 16.55
C ALA A 60 -12.77 1.11 16.14
N THR A 61 -11.84 0.94 17.10
CA THR A 61 -10.41 0.94 16.77
C THR A 61 -9.58 0.22 17.84
N ALA A 62 -8.28 0.03 17.54
CA ALA A 62 -7.28 -0.42 18.50
C ALA A 62 -6.68 0.78 19.27
N VAL A 63 -6.03 0.49 20.39
CA VAL A 63 -5.44 1.50 21.28
C VAL A 63 -4.28 2.26 20.60
N GLY A 64 -4.06 3.52 21.01
CA GLY A 64 -2.89 4.33 20.69
C GLY A 64 -2.62 4.47 19.20
N ALA A 65 -1.37 4.27 18.80
CA ALA A 65 -0.90 4.39 17.43
C ALA A 65 -1.52 3.36 16.47
N MET A 66 -2.15 2.31 16.99
CA MET A 66 -2.88 1.34 16.15
C MET A 66 -4.27 1.83 15.73
N GLY A 67 -4.62 3.09 16.01
CA GLY A 67 -5.78 3.75 15.42
C GLY A 67 -6.41 4.84 16.29
N ALA A 68 -6.50 4.68 17.62
CA ALA A 68 -7.18 5.64 18.49
C ALA A 68 -6.59 7.05 18.40
N ASP A 69 -5.27 7.18 18.21
CA ASP A 69 -4.61 8.47 18.09
C ASP A 69 -5.00 9.18 16.78
N ALA A 70 -5.06 8.44 15.67
CA ALA A 70 -5.48 8.97 14.38
C ALA A 70 -6.96 9.40 14.41
N VAL A 71 -7.83 8.62 15.07
CA VAL A 71 -9.26 8.96 15.24
C VAL A 71 -9.42 10.27 16.01
N ARG A 72 -8.70 10.44 17.12
CA ARG A 72 -8.72 11.70 17.90
C ARG A 72 -8.17 12.87 17.11
N ALA A 73 -7.05 12.67 16.41
CA ALA A 73 -6.42 13.72 15.60
C ALA A 73 -7.32 14.22 14.46
N ALA A 74 -8.20 13.38 13.94
CA ALA A 74 -9.19 13.75 12.94
C ALA A 74 -10.48 14.36 13.53
N GLY A 75 -10.58 14.55 14.86
CA GLY A 75 -11.74 15.10 15.53
C GLY A 75 -12.93 14.12 15.67
N LEU A 76 -12.65 12.81 15.50
CA LEU A 76 -13.63 11.74 15.70
C LEU A 76 -13.51 11.10 17.08
N VAL A 77 -14.46 10.27 17.47
CA VAL A 77 -14.53 9.64 18.80
C VAL A 77 -14.05 8.18 18.71
N PRO A 78 -12.91 7.79 19.32
CA PRO A 78 -12.46 6.42 19.30
C PRO A 78 -13.22 5.56 20.30
N ARG A 79 -13.77 4.43 19.85
CA ARG A 79 -14.21 3.31 20.69
C ARG A 79 -13.15 2.22 20.63
N VAL A 80 -12.28 2.16 21.65
CA VAL A 80 -11.21 1.18 21.69
C VAL A 80 -11.78 -0.20 22.00
N VAL A 81 -11.64 -1.14 21.08
CA VAL A 81 -12.14 -2.52 21.19
C VAL A 81 -11.01 -3.53 21.36
N TRP A 82 -9.75 -3.12 21.13
CA TRP A 82 -8.57 -3.98 21.27
C TRP A 82 -7.36 -3.22 21.82
N ALA A 83 -6.55 -3.92 22.66
CA ALA A 83 -5.27 -3.46 23.16
C ALA A 83 -4.33 -4.66 23.35
N PRO A 84 -2.99 -4.52 23.13
CA PRO A 84 -2.02 -5.57 23.38
C PRO A 84 -2.08 -6.05 24.85
N GLY A 85 -2.00 -7.38 25.05
CA GLY A 85 -1.93 -7.97 26.41
C GLY A 85 -3.25 -8.00 27.19
N ARG A 86 -4.37 -7.64 26.58
CA ARG A 86 -5.70 -7.76 27.21
C ARG A 86 -6.48 -8.89 26.56
N ALA A 87 -6.59 -10.03 27.22
CA ALA A 87 -7.59 -11.04 26.87
C ALA A 87 -8.98 -10.41 26.96
N THR A 88 -9.84 -10.72 25.98
CA THR A 88 -11.19 -10.19 25.84
C THR A 88 -12.04 -10.52 27.08
N ALA A 89 -12.17 -9.58 27.99
CA ALA A 89 -13.21 -9.58 29.01
C ALA A 89 -14.03 -8.31 28.76
N GLY A 90 -15.33 -8.51 28.46
CA GLY A 90 -16.25 -7.41 28.22
C GLY A 90 -16.32 -6.47 29.40
N ALA A 91 -16.18 -5.18 29.16
CA ALA A 91 -16.80 -4.07 29.89
C ALA A 91 -16.28 -2.71 29.39
N ASP A 92 -17.18 -1.77 29.29
CA ASP A 92 -16.96 -0.32 29.24
C ASP A 92 -15.91 0.13 30.26
N THR A 93 -14.84 0.76 29.82
CA THR A 93 -13.99 1.55 30.70
C THR A 93 -13.42 2.77 29.98
N THR A 94 -14.04 3.91 30.26
CA THR A 94 -13.47 5.26 30.12
C THR A 94 -12.50 5.49 31.28
N ALA A 95 -11.29 4.96 31.24
CA ALA A 95 -10.22 5.28 32.20
C ALA A 95 -8.91 5.36 31.47
N GLY A 96 -8.18 6.47 31.66
CA GLY A 96 -6.89 6.73 31.07
C GLY A 96 -5.89 5.62 31.41
N VAL A 97 -5.32 5.01 30.37
CA VAL A 97 -4.22 4.05 30.50
C VAL A 97 -2.95 4.73 30.05
N ASP A 98 -1.99 4.78 30.95
CA ASP A 98 -0.64 5.30 30.77
C ASP A 98 0.12 4.48 29.70
N THR A 99 0.65 5.14 28.66
CA THR A 99 1.15 4.55 27.42
C THR A 99 2.67 4.32 27.42
N THR A 100 3.24 3.76 28.47
CA THR A 100 4.66 3.41 28.52
C THR A 100 4.94 1.91 28.63
N ALA A 101 4.16 1.05 27.97
CA ALA A 101 4.47 -0.37 27.90
C ALA A 101 5.18 -0.70 26.56
N GLY A 102 6.36 -1.31 26.70
CA GLY A 102 7.42 -1.56 25.74
C GLY A 102 7.04 -2.01 24.33
N ALA A 103 7.82 -1.49 23.41
CA ALA A 103 7.73 -1.73 21.95
C ALA A 103 8.41 -3.06 21.56
N ASP A 104 7.79 -4.18 21.87
CA ASP A 104 8.18 -5.50 21.32
C ASP A 104 6.92 -6.24 20.82
N THR A 105 6.06 -5.51 20.14
CA THR A 105 4.86 -6.06 19.49
C THR A 105 5.23 -6.57 18.12
N THR A 106 4.95 -7.83 17.84
CA THR A 106 4.95 -8.38 16.49
C THR A 106 3.80 -7.73 15.73
N ALA A 107 4.05 -6.60 15.07
CA ALA A 107 3.04 -5.74 14.46
C ALA A 107 1.99 -6.47 13.60
N GLY A 108 2.35 -7.62 13.01
CA GLY A 108 1.44 -8.47 12.25
C GLY A 108 0.42 -9.19 13.13
N ALA A 109 0.87 -9.83 14.23
CA ALA A 109 -0.02 -10.55 15.16
C ALA A 109 -1.03 -9.60 15.83
N ASP A 110 -0.56 -8.39 16.17
CA ASP A 110 -1.42 -7.36 16.76
C ASP A 110 -2.46 -6.86 15.76
N THR A 111 -2.09 -6.69 14.50
CA THR A 111 -3.03 -6.32 13.42
C THR A 111 -4.09 -7.41 13.23
N THR A 112 -3.68 -8.68 13.19
CA THR A 112 -4.58 -9.84 13.08
C THR A 112 -5.60 -9.85 14.23
N ALA A 113 -5.11 -9.73 15.47
CA ALA A 113 -5.98 -9.72 16.66
C ALA A 113 -6.91 -8.49 16.71
N ALA A 114 -6.43 -7.32 16.33
CA ALA A 114 -7.22 -6.10 16.30
C ALA A 114 -8.34 -6.18 15.24
N VAL A 115 -8.07 -6.72 14.05
CA VAL A 115 -9.10 -6.92 13.01
C VAL A 115 -10.16 -7.91 13.46
N GLY A 116 -9.78 -9.04 14.08
CA GLY A 116 -10.73 -9.97 14.67
C GLY A 116 -11.62 -9.32 15.74
N ALA A 117 -11.05 -8.50 16.60
CA ALA A 117 -11.80 -7.76 17.63
C ALA A 117 -12.74 -6.70 17.02
N LEU A 118 -12.35 -6.05 15.94
CA LEU A 118 -13.22 -5.11 15.20
C LEU A 118 -14.42 -5.83 14.58
N ALA A 119 -14.19 -6.99 13.96
CA ALA A 119 -15.27 -7.82 13.41
C ALA A 119 -16.23 -8.28 14.51
N ALA A 120 -15.71 -8.78 15.64
CA ALA A 120 -16.50 -9.18 16.81
C ALA A 120 -17.25 -8.01 17.45
N ALA A 121 -16.73 -6.79 17.36
CA ALA A 121 -17.40 -5.57 17.83
C ALA A 121 -18.47 -5.03 16.88
N GLY A 122 -18.77 -5.76 15.79
CA GLY A 122 -19.84 -5.45 14.83
C GLY A 122 -19.45 -4.35 13.83
N ALA A 123 -18.18 -4.22 13.49
CA ALA A 123 -17.80 -3.38 12.36
C ALA A 123 -18.33 -3.99 11.04
N ASP A 124 -18.94 -3.18 10.20
CA ASP A 124 -19.45 -3.57 8.88
C ASP A 124 -18.52 -3.13 7.73
N LEU A 125 -17.70 -2.10 7.98
CA LEU A 125 -16.58 -1.69 7.15
C LEU A 125 -15.34 -1.46 8.02
N ILE A 126 -14.22 -2.10 7.69
CA ILE A 126 -12.94 -1.92 8.36
C ILE A 126 -11.96 -1.21 7.42
N LEU A 127 -11.45 -0.06 7.85
CA LEU A 127 -10.34 0.65 7.21
C LEU A 127 -9.03 0.08 7.73
N VAL A 128 -8.21 -0.47 6.84
CA VAL A 128 -6.89 -1.05 7.16
C VAL A 128 -5.80 -0.15 6.61
N VAL A 129 -5.05 0.51 7.50
CA VAL A 129 -4.02 1.48 7.11
C VAL A 129 -2.65 0.80 7.08
N GLY A 130 -2.09 0.62 5.89
CA GLY A 130 -0.82 -0.08 5.72
C GLY A 130 -0.48 -0.42 4.27
N GLY A 131 0.20 -1.53 4.09
CA GLY A 131 0.56 -2.14 2.80
C GLY A 131 -0.01 -3.54 2.65
N ASP A 132 0.46 -4.29 1.63
CA ASP A 132 -0.01 -5.65 1.33
C ASP A 132 0.18 -6.60 2.52
N GLY A 133 1.30 -6.53 3.26
CA GLY A 133 1.51 -7.31 4.47
C GLY A 133 0.46 -7.05 5.55
N THR A 134 0.03 -5.78 5.71
CA THR A 134 -1.05 -5.41 6.65
C THR A 134 -2.41 -5.97 6.21
N LEU A 135 -2.68 -6.02 4.90
CA LEU A 135 -3.89 -6.65 4.38
C LEU A 135 -3.88 -8.17 4.55
N ARG A 136 -2.72 -8.83 4.39
CA ARG A 136 -2.53 -10.25 4.69
C ARG A 136 -2.89 -10.55 6.14
N ASP A 137 -2.38 -9.73 7.09
CA ASP A 137 -2.67 -9.89 8.51
C ASP A 137 -4.16 -9.63 8.82
N ALA A 138 -4.80 -8.72 8.07
CA ALA A 138 -6.24 -8.48 8.16
C ALA A 138 -7.07 -9.69 7.68
N CYS A 139 -6.68 -10.35 6.58
CA CYS A 139 -7.30 -11.61 6.14
C CYS A 139 -7.27 -12.64 7.27
N ALA A 140 -6.08 -12.89 7.84
CA ALA A 140 -5.92 -13.86 8.93
C ALA A 140 -6.80 -13.53 10.15
N GLY A 141 -6.99 -12.24 10.46
CA GLY A 141 -7.85 -11.80 11.55
C GLY A 141 -9.34 -12.07 11.31
N LEU A 142 -9.81 -11.90 10.07
CA LEU A 142 -11.19 -12.20 9.70
C LEU A 142 -11.45 -13.71 9.64
N ASP A 143 -10.51 -14.50 9.11
CA ASP A 143 -10.62 -15.95 9.06
C ASP A 143 -10.68 -16.56 10.47
N ALA A 144 -9.86 -16.04 11.41
CA ALA A 144 -9.89 -16.45 12.79
C ALA A 144 -11.24 -16.09 13.47
N ALA A 145 -11.78 -14.90 13.19
CA ALA A 145 -13.08 -14.50 13.72
C ALA A 145 -14.25 -15.32 13.16
N ALA A 146 -14.17 -15.71 11.88
CA ALA A 146 -15.20 -16.57 11.24
C ALA A 146 -15.15 -18.02 11.75
N SER A 147 -13.99 -18.47 12.23
CA SER A 147 -13.78 -19.85 12.74
C SER A 147 -14.14 -19.98 14.23
N PHE A 148 -14.42 -18.88 14.92
CA PHE A 148 -14.79 -18.89 16.33
C PHE A 148 -16.26 -19.24 16.50
N ASP A 149 -16.56 -20.53 16.82
CA ASP A 149 -17.87 -21.01 17.22
C ASP A 149 -18.05 -20.83 18.75
N PRO A 150 -18.90 -19.93 19.21
CA PRO A 150 -19.09 -19.70 20.66
C PRO A 150 -19.79 -20.87 21.39
N MET A 151 -20.13 -21.96 20.70
CA MET A 151 -20.87 -23.11 21.26
C MET A 151 -19.98 -24.31 21.55
N HIS A 152 -18.66 -24.28 21.28
CA HIS A 152 -17.75 -25.37 21.68
C HIS A 152 -17.06 -25.00 23.00
N ASP A 153 -17.67 -25.42 24.09
CA ASP A 153 -17.05 -25.46 25.44
C ASP A 153 -16.11 -26.68 25.46
N ASP A 154 -14.84 -26.46 25.08
CA ASP A 154 -13.78 -27.46 25.22
C ASP A 154 -13.37 -27.56 26.69
N THR A 155 -14.09 -28.39 27.45
CA THR A 155 -13.50 -29.02 28.63
C THR A 155 -12.37 -29.95 28.16
N PRO A 156 -11.13 -29.80 28.66
CA PRO A 156 -10.02 -30.64 28.19
C PRO A 156 -10.20 -32.07 28.67
N ASP A 157 -10.51 -32.96 27.76
CA ASP A 157 -10.40 -34.41 27.98
C ASP A 157 -8.93 -34.81 27.92
N ALA A 158 -8.39 -35.13 29.08
CA ALA A 158 -7.01 -35.55 29.24
C ALA A 158 -6.84 -36.98 28.69
N GLY A 159 -6.27 -37.09 27.51
CA GLY A 159 -5.72 -38.35 27.05
C GLY A 159 -5.92 -38.72 25.59
N ARG A 160 -5.00 -38.29 24.74
CA ARG A 160 -4.48 -39.15 23.66
C ARG A 160 -3.20 -38.58 23.05
N SER A 161 -2.23 -39.46 22.93
CA SER A 161 -0.85 -39.29 22.52
C SER A 161 -0.64 -38.94 21.05
N ALA A 162 0.49 -38.27 20.82
CA ALA A 162 1.11 -37.85 19.57
C ALA A 162 1.06 -38.88 18.41
N GLY A 163 0.85 -38.32 17.20
CA GLY A 163 1.13 -38.95 15.91
C GLY A 163 1.48 -37.88 14.90
N GLU A 164 2.75 -37.84 14.51
CA GLU A 164 3.31 -36.97 13.47
C GLU A 164 2.72 -37.27 12.10
N GLY A 165 2.47 -36.25 11.29
CA GLY A 165 2.11 -36.41 9.88
C GLY A 165 1.78 -35.11 9.20
N SER A 166 2.73 -34.58 8.46
CA SER A 166 2.69 -33.40 7.59
C SER A 166 1.45 -33.31 6.69
N ASP A 167 0.63 -32.29 6.88
CA ASP A 167 -0.56 -32.00 6.07
C ASP A 167 -0.42 -30.69 5.23
N ILE A 168 0.67 -30.58 4.47
CA ILE A 168 0.85 -29.45 3.52
C ILE A 168 -0.06 -29.60 2.28
N TRP A 169 -0.61 -30.79 2.02
CA TRP A 169 -1.41 -31.06 0.82
C TRP A 169 -2.93 -30.84 0.98
N ARG A 170 -3.42 -30.54 2.16
CA ARG A 170 -4.85 -30.29 2.38
C ARG A 170 -5.32 -28.92 1.94
N VAL A 171 -4.43 -27.93 1.85
CA VAL A 171 -4.77 -26.56 1.47
C VAL A 171 -5.04 -26.41 -0.04
N VAL A 172 -4.43 -27.26 -0.88
CA VAL A 172 -4.59 -27.18 -2.35
C VAL A 172 -5.92 -27.75 -2.84
N LEU A 173 -6.55 -28.65 -2.09
CA LEU A 173 -7.81 -29.30 -2.48
C LEU A 173 -9.09 -28.57 -2.00
N GLN A 174 -8.97 -27.52 -1.17
CA GLN A 174 -10.12 -26.76 -0.70
C GLN A 174 -10.51 -25.57 -1.60
N VAL A 175 -9.66 -25.18 -2.55
CA VAL A 175 -9.95 -24.07 -3.47
C VAL A 175 -10.99 -24.46 -4.54
N GLU A 176 -11.11 -25.73 -4.88
CA GLU A 176 -12.13 -26.20 -5.85
C GLU A 176 -13.52 -26.44 -5.24
N SER A 177 -13.66 -26.50 -3.89
CA SER A 177 -14.98 -26.73 -3.26
C SER A 177 -15.66 -25.45 -2.76
N ALA A 178 -14.96 -24.31 -2.73
CA ALA A 178 -15.52 -23.04 -2.26
C ALA A 178 -16.50 -22.38 -3.25
N ALA A 179 -16.57 -22.88 -4.49
CA ALA A 179 -17.59 -22.44 -5.47
C ALA A 179 -18.97 -23.11 -5.25
N GLY A 180 -19.12 -24.02 -4.28
CA GLY A 180 -20.32 -24.81 -4.06
C GLY A 180 -20.96 -24.73 -2.68
N ALA A 181 -20.37 -24.02 -1.72
CA ALA A 181 -20.87 -23.94 -0.35
C ALA A 181 -21.49 -22.58 0.01
N ALA A 182 -22.38 -22.08 -0.83
CA ALA A 182 -23.34 -21.05 -0.46
C ALA A 182 -24.54 -21.69 0.25
N GLY A 183 -24.33 -22.35 1.39
CA GLY A 183 -25.41 -23.04 2.04
C GLY A 183 -25.04 -23.62 3.39
N ALA A 184 -24.74 -22.79 4.38
CA ALA A 184 -25.04 -22.97 5.81
C ALA A 184 -24.52 -21.74 6.58
N ALA A 185 -25.16 -20.59 6.40
CA ALA A 185 -24.98 -19.45 7.30
C ALA A 185 -25.65 -19.80 8.62
N ALA A 186 -24.86 -20.07 9.65
CA ALA A 186 -25.33 -19.90 11.02
C ALA A 186 -25.72 -18.43 11.18
N ALA A 187 -26.91 -18.20 11.69
CA ALA A 187 -27.58 -16.91 11.70
C ALA A 187 -26.70 -15.78 12.32
N GLY A 188 -26.31 -14.78 11.54
CA GLY A 188 -26.16 -13.42 12.02
C GLY A 188 -24.78 -12.76 11.98
N ALA A 189 -23.66 -13.41 11.77
CA ALA A 189 -22.37 -12.70 11.69
C ALA A 189 -22.14 -12.18 10.26
N VAL A 190 -22.40 -10.89 10.05
CA VAL A 190 -22.04 -10.21 8.77
C VAL A 190 -20.54 -10.07 8.71
N VAL A 191 -19.89 -10.75 7.74
CA VAL A 191 -18.47 -10.57 7.46
C VAL A 191 -18.25 -9.11 7.02
N PRO A 192 -17.41 -8.34 7.73
CA PRO A 192 -17.20 -6.94 7.39
C PRO A 192 -16.56 -6.79 5.99
N ALA A 193 -16.90 -5.67 5.34
CA ALA A 193 -16.12 -5.24 4.18
C ALA A 193 -14.79 -4.63 4.66
N VAL A 194 -13.77 -4.71 3.81
CA VAL A 194 -12.43 -4.16 4.11
C VAL A 194 -12.01 -3.20 3.02
N LEU A 195 -11.45 -2.06 3.41
CA LEU A 195 -10.85 -1.10 2.49
C LEU A 195 -9.45 -0.73 2.96
N GLY A 196 -8.45 -0.97 2.12
CA GLY A 196 -7.08 -0.56 2.38
C GLY A 196 -6.90 0.95 2.23
N VAL A 197 -6.36 1.60 3.26
CA VAL A 197 -5.86 2.98 3.19
C VAL A 197 -4.38 2.90 2.85
N PRO A 198 -3.97 3.42 1.66
CA PRO A 198 -2.63 3.18 1.16
C PRO A 198 -1.57 3.92 2.00
N ALA A 199 -0.72 3.18 2.72
CA ALA A 199 0.35 3.71 3.56
C ALA A 199 1.61 2.83 3.60
N GLY A 200 1.61 1.69 2.90
CA GLY A 200 2.74 0.77 2.80
C GLY A 200 3.77 1.15 1.73
N VAL A 201 4.84 0.37 1.64
CA VAL A 201 5.80 0.40 0.52
C VAL A 201 5.23 -0.36 -0.67
N LYS A 202 4.76 -1.57 -0.42
CA LYS A 202 4.10 -2.45 -1.39
C LYS A 202 2.59 -2.29 -1.27
N MET A 203 1.93 -2.06 -2.39
CA MET A 203 0.48 -1.89 -2.48
C MET A 203 0.02 -2.42 -3.84
N TYR A 204 0.10 -3.74 -3.99
CA TYR A 204 -0.22 -4.45 -5.25
C TYR A 204 -1.67 -4.94 -5.28
N SER A 205 -2.23 -5.21 -4.11
CA SER A 205 -3.59 -5.71 -3.95
C SER A 205 -4.64 -4.70 -4.44
N PRO A 206 -5.67 -5.13 -5.17
CA PRO A 206 -6.76 -4.25 -5.60
C PRO A 206 -7.76 -3.91 -4.47
N VAL A 207 -7.36 -4.08 -3.22
CA VAL A 207 -8.12 -3.78 -2.00
C VAL A 207 -7.99 -2.31 -1.58
N PHE A 208 -6.93 -1.64 -2.04
CA PHE A 208 -6.67 -0.26 -1.65
C PHE A 208 -7.58 0.75 -2.36
N ALA A 209 -7.94 1.80 -1.64
CA ALA A 209 -8.37 3.05 -2.26
C ALA A 209 -7.19 3.70 -3.01
N VAL A 210 -7.48 4.54 -3.99
CA VAL A 210 -6.44 5.25 -4.77
C VAL A 210 -5.68 6.29 -3.93
N SER A 211 -6.27 6.80 -2.84
CA SER A 211 -5.63 7.67 -1.87
C SER A 211 -6.27 7.54 -0.49
N PRO A 212 -5.64 8.08 0.58
CA PRO A 212 -6.25 8.15 1.90
C PRO A 212 -7.59 8.90 1.90
N ARG A 213 -7.68 10.05 1.22
CA ARG A 213 -8.94 10.81 1.12
C ARG A 213 -10.01 10.03 0.38
N ALA A 214 -9.65 9.32 -0.71
CA ALA A 214 -10.58 8.44 -1.39
C ALA A 214 -11.13 7.35 -0.46
N ALA A 215 -10.30 6.80 0.43
CA ALA A 215 -10.75 5.85 1.45
C ALA A 215 -11.76 6.48 2.43
N GLY A 216 -11.47 7.68 2.92
CA GLY A 216 -12.39 8.43 3.78
C GLY A 216 -13.73 8.75 3.09
N ALA A 217 -13.68 9.16 1.83
CA ALA A 217 -14.87 9.44 1.05
C ALA A 217 -15.71 8.17 0.77
N ILE A 218 -15.06 7.02 0.51
CA ILE A 218 -15.75 5.72 0.38
C ILE A 218 -16.40 5.31 1.71
N ALA A 219 -15.71 5.51 2.84
CA ALA A 219 -16.26 5.22 4.15
C ALA A 219 -17.47 6.12 4.49
N ALA A 220 -17.43 7.39 4.10
CA ALA A 220 -18.58 8.29 4.23
C ALA A 220 -19.74 7.85 3.33
N ASP A 221 -19.48 7.52 2.07
CA ASP A 221 -20.49 6.98 1.15
C ASP A 221 -21.10 5.67 1.67
N TRP A 222 -20.30 4.84 2.36
CA TRP A 222 -20.78 3.61 3.01
C TRP A 222 -21.83 3.89 4.06
N ILE A 223 -21.60 4.91 4.90
CA ILE A 223 -22.56 5.33 5.94
C ILE A 223 -23.81 5.92 5.31
N ASP A 224 -23.64 6.87 4.37
CA ASP A 224 -24.77 7.61 3.78
C ASP A 224 -25.75 6.73 3.01
N ARG A 225 -25.27 5.59 2.50
CA ARG A 225 -26.05 4.68 1.66
C ARG A 225 -26.41 3.36 2.34
N ASP A 226 -26.13 3.24 3.65
CA ASP A 226 -26.29 1.99 4.39
C ASP A 226 -25.59 0.80 3.71
N GLY A 227 -24.35 1.04 3.24
CA GLY A 227 -23.54 0.11 2.48
C GLY A 227 -23.29 0.54 1.03
N LEU A 228 -22.35 -0.13 0.39
CA LEU A 228 -22.01 0.03 -1.04
C LEU A 228 -21.95 -1.34 -1.72
N PRO A 229 -22.09 -1.42 -3.05
CA PRO A 229 -21.74 -2.62 -3.77
C PRO A 229 -20.33 -3.06 -3.42
N THR A 230 -20.13 -4.35 -3.20
CA THR A 230 -18.84 -4.94 -2.85
C THR A 230 -18.43 -5.98 -3.87
N ASP A 231 -17.13 -6.07 -4.13
CA ASP A 231 -16.52 -7.14 -4.92
C ASP A 231 -15.52 -7.90 -4.06
N ASP A 232 -15.38 -9.20 -4.27
CA ASP A 232 -14.29 -9.97 -3.69
C ASP A 232 -13.00 -9.66 -4.42
N ARG A 233 -11.99 -9.22 -3.67
CA ARG A 233 -10.70 -8.79 -4.18
C ARG A 233 -9.58 -9.59 -3.55
N GLU A 234 -8.62 -10.00 -4.38
CA GLU A 234 -7.45 -10.75 -3.97
C GLU A 234 -6.50 -9.92 -3.12
N VAL A 235 -6.00 -10.51 -2.04
CA VAL A 235 -4.87 -10.00 -1.26
C VAL A 235 -3.61 -10.68 -1.74
N LEU A 236 -2.72 -9.89 -2.32
CA LEU A 236 -1.48 -10.34 -2.93
C LEU A 236 -0.30 -9.79 -2.15
N ASP A 237 0.71 -10.63 -1.93
CA ASP A 237 2.02 -10.15 -1.48
C ASP A 237 3.10 -10.72 -2.41
N ILE A 238 4.20 -10.03 -2.55
CA ILE A 238 5.31 -10.42 -3.40
C ILE A 238 6.51 -10.69 -2.53
N ASP A 239 7.09 -11.88 -2.65
CA ASP A 239 8.33 -12.24 -1.99
C ASP A 239 9.45 -11.29 -2.43
N GLU A 240 10.09 -10.61 -1.46
CA GLU A 240 11.20 -9.69 -1.69
C GLU A 240 12.42 -10.38 -2.28
N ALA A 241 12.68 -11.63 -1.90
CA ALA A 241 13.80 -12.39 -2.44
C ALA A 241 13.59 -12.71 -3.93
N ALA A 242 12.37 -13.05 -4.33
CA ALA A 242 12.00 -13.26 -5.72
C ALA A 242 12.06 -11.96 -6.53
N MET A 243 11.61 -10.84 -5.96
CA MET A 243 11.69 -9.52 -6.62
C MET A 243 13.14 -9.05 -6.83
N ARG A 244 14.06 -9.36 -5.91
CA ARG A 244 15.51 -9.07 -6.09
C ARG A 244 16.11 -9.82 -7.28
N GLN A 245 15.48 -10.92 -7.69
CA GLN A 245 15.86 -11.73 -8.87
C GLN A 245 15.07 -11.36 -10.12
N ALA A 246 14.39 -10.19 -10.13
CA ALA A 246 13.50 -9.73 -11.20
C ALA A 246 12.30 -10.69 -11.49
N ARG A 247 11.98 -11.60 -10.57
CA ARG A 247 10.81 -12.49 -10.64
C ARG A 247 9.69 -11.86 -9.80
N VAL A 248 8.65 -11.41 -10.48
CA VAL A 248 7.42 -10.93 -9.83
C VAL A 248 6.43 -12.08 -9.87
N ASP A 249 6.39 -12.85 -8.80
CA ASP A 249 5.43 -13.94 -8.62
C ASP A 249 4.59 -13.60 -7.37
N PRO A 250 3.39 -13.01 -7.55
CA PRO A 250 2.53 -12.65 -6.45
C PRO A 250 1.90 -13.90 -5.84
N THR A 251 2.03 -14.05 -4.53
CA THR A 251 1.34 -15.08 -3.77
C THR A 251 -0.04 -14.58 -3.35
N LEU A 252 -1.08 -15.37 -3.60
CA LEU A 252 -2.43 -15.10 -3.11
C LEU A 252 -2.54 -15.54 -1.65
N TYR A 253 -2.88 -14.60 -0.77
CA TYR A 253 -3.06 -14.86 0.67
C TYR A 253 -4.51 -14.99 1.09
N GLY A 254 -5.44 -14.42 0.34
CA GLY A 254 -6.86 -14.51 0.63
C GLY A 254 -7.69 -13.58 -0.23
N MET A 255 -8.99 -13.57 0.04
CA MET A 255 -9.97 -12.70 -0.61
C MET A 255 -10.63 -11.80 0.44
N LEU A 256 -10.79 -10.53 0.11
CA LEU A 256 -11.51 -9.58 0.95
C LEU A 256 -12.68 -8.98 0.19
N ARG A 257 -13.80 -8.79 0.88
CA ARG A 257 -14.95 -8.08 0.36
C ARG A 257 -14.69 -6.59 0.42
N VAL A 258 -14.55 -5.93 -0.74
CA VAL A 258 -14.09 -4.54 -0.86
C VAL A 258 -15.20 -3.66 -1.42
N PRO A 259 -15.51 -2.49 -0.82
CA PRO A 259 -16.45 -1.54 -1.39
C PRO A 259 -15.95 -1.05 -2.75
N TYR A 260 -16.81 -1.11 -3.76
CA TYR A 260 -16.47 -0.68 -5.11
C TYR A 260 -16.99 0.74 -5.40
N ARG A 261 -16.07 1.60 -5.83
CA ARG A 261 -16.36 2.93 -6.40
C ARG A 261 -15.48 3.17 -7.61
N ALA A 262 -16.10 3.40 -8.76
CA ALA A 262 -15.36 3.69 -9.99
C ALA A 262 -14.40 4.88 -9.81
N GLY A 263 -13.13 4.71 -10.21
CA GLY A 263 -12.09 5.74 -10.11
C GLY A 263 -11.52 5.98 -8.71
N ARG A 264 -12.06 5.36 -7.65
CA ARG A 264 -11.59 5.52 -6.26
C ARG A 264 -10.99 4.27 -5.64
N THR A 265 -11.21 3.11 -6.25
CA THR A 265 -10.61 1.84 -5.84
C THR A 265 -9.49 1.47 -6.81
N GLN A 266 -8.35 1.04 -6.29
CA GLN A 266 -7.17 0.70 -7.06
C GLN A 266 -7.40 -0.56 -7.91
N ALA A 267 -6.82 -0.59 -9.12
CA ALA A 267 -6.77 -1.80 -9.94
C ALA A 267 -5.57 -2.69 -9.53
N ARG A 268 -5.62 -3.95 -9.95
CA ARG A 268 -4.51 -4.90 -9.78
C ARG A 268 -3.28 -4.43 -10.55
N LYS A 269 -2.07 -4.61 -9.98
CA LYS A 269 -0.82 -4.44 -10.73
C LYS A 269 -0.69 -5.53 -11.78
N ALA A 270 -0.59 -5.14 -13.05
CA ALA A 270 -0.32 -6.08 -14.14
C ALA A 270 1.20 -6.27 -14.32
N ALA A 271 1.62 -7.54 -14.54
CA ALA A 271 2.98 -7.83 -14.98
C ALA A 271 3.17 -7.39 -16.44
N THR A 272 4.38 -6.96 -16.81
CA THR A 272 4.72 -6.66 -18.21
C THR A 272 4.94 -7.97 -18.96
N PRO A 273 4.17 -8.26 -20.03
CA PRO A 273 4.35 -9.49 -20.79
C PRO A 273 5.75 -9.55 -21.46
N VAL A 274 6.29 -10.76 -21.61
CA VAL A 274 7.60 -11.00 -22.26
C VAL A 274 7.63 -10.50 -23.73
N THR A 275 6.46 -10.46 -24.38
CA THR A 275 6.30 -9.96 -25.77
C THR A 275 6.55 -8.46 -25.91
N GLU A 276 6.63 -7.70 -24.82
CA GLU A 276 6.85 -6.26 -24.82
C GLU A 276 8.32 -5.85 -24.67
N ALA A 277 9.25 -6.79 -24.56
CA ALA A 277 10.66 -6.50 -24.31
C ALA A 277 11.25 -5.50 -25.31
N ALA A 278 10.92 -5.63 -26.61
CA ALA A 278 11.38 -4.73 -27.65
C ALA A 278 10.82 -3.30 -27.48
N ALA A 279 9.57 -3.17 -27.02
CA ALA A 279 8.96 -1.87 -26.76
C ALA A 279 9.56 -1.19 -25.53
N VAL A 280 9.87 -1.97 -24.47
CA VAL A 280 10.61 -1.50 -23.29
C VAL A 280 12.00 -1.02 -23.69
N GLU A 281 12.71 -1.81 -24.49
CA GLU A 281 14.05 -1.44 -25.01
C GLU A 281 14.00 -0.15 -25.84
N ALA A 282 13.02 0.00 -26.73
CA ALA A 282 12.86 1.19 -27.53
C ALA A 282 12.54 2.44 -26.71
N ALA A 283 11.68 2.32 -25.70
CA ALA A 283 11.35 3.40 -24.78
C ALA A 283 12.59 3.82 -23.95
N ALA A 284 13.33 2.84 -23.42
CA ALA A 284 14.57 3.08 -22.68
C ALA A 284 15.62 3.79 -23.55
N ARG A 285 15.83 3.35 -24.80
CA ARG A 285 16.74 3.98 -25.75
C ARG A 285 16.32 5.43 -26.05
N GLY A 286 15.00 5.66 -26.17
CA GLY A 286 14.46 7.01 -26.32
C GLY A 286 14.71 7.92 -25.12
N ALA A 287 14.75 7.38 -23.89
CA ALA A 287 15.10 8.10 -22.68
C ALA A 287 16.60 8.40 -22.60
N VAL A 288 17.45 7.40 -22.81
CA VAL A 288 18.91 7.56 -22.80
C VAL A 288 19.36 8.62 -23.80
N ALA A 289 18.78 8.63 -25.00
CA ALA A 289 19.10 9.64 -26.02
C ALA A 289 18.74 11.09 -25.63
N ARG A 290 18.01 11.29 -24.51
CA ARG A 290 17.64 12.64 -23.98
C ARG A 290 18.38 13.02 -22.73
N MET A 291 19.16 12.11 -22.19
CA MET A 291 19.97 12.42 -21.01
C MET A 291 21.11 13.37 -21.39
N LEU A 292 21.27 14.39 -20.56
CA LEU A 292 22.27 15.45 -20.79
C LEU A 292 23.47 15.23 -19.86
N PRO A 293 24.68 15.54 -20.31
CA PRO A 293 25.86 15.53 -19.46
C PRO A 293 25.71 16.46 -18.26
N GLY A 294 26.26 16.08 -17.12
CA GLY A 294 26.23 16.87 -15.89
C GLY A 294 24.91 16.87 -15.15
N VAL A 295 23.86 16.20 -15.65
CA VAL A 295 22.57 16.05 -14.99
C VAL A 295 22.52 14.74 -14.21
N ARG A 296 22.09 14.80 -12.94
CA ARG A 296 21.86 13.62 -12.10
C ARG A 296 20.50 13.03 -12.41
N TYR A 297 20.47 11.81 -12.93
CA TYR A 297 19.25 11.09 -13.19
C TYR A 297 18.92 10.16 -12.03
N LEU A 298 17.76 10.40 -11.38
CA LEU A 298 17.25 9.58 -10.29
C LEU A 298 16.38 8.49 -10.92
N LEU A 299 16.99 7.32 -11.19
CA LEU A 299 16.30 6.20 -11.81
C LEU A 299 15.40 5.51 -10.79
N GLY A 300 14.09 5.67 -10.93
CA GLY A 300 13.09 5.00 -10.08
C GLY A 300 13.03 3.48 -10.32
N PRO A 301 12.34 2.73 -9.45
CA PRO A 301 12.18 1.29 -9.60
C PRO A 301 11.30 0.92 -10.80
N GLY A 302 11.55 -0.24 -11.38
CA GLY A 302 10.70 -0.83 -12.40
C GLY A 302 11.47 -1.39 -13.61
N GLY A 303 10.83 -2.28 -14.37
CA GLY A 303 11.46 -2.97 -15.51
C GLY A 303 11.95 -2.02 -16.60
N THR A 304 11.21 -0.94 -16.88
CA THR A 304 11.61 0.05 -17.91
C THR A 304 12.83 0.86 -17.46
N THR A 305 12.90 1.25 -16.20
CA THR A 305 14.06 1.97 -15.63
C THR A 305 15.27 1.06 -15.45
N SER A 306 15.05 -0.22 -15.14
CA SER A 306 16.14 -1.23 -15.15
C SER A 306 16.73 -1.40 -16.54
N GLU A 307 15.92 -1.35 -17.60
CA GLU A 307 16.39 -1.39 -18.97
C GLU A 307 17.20 -0.13 -19.34
N ILE A 308 16.79 1.05 -18.83
CA ILE A 308 17.59 2.29 -18.97
C ILE A 308 18.97 2.11 -18.32
N ALA A 309 19.02 1.58 -17.10
CA ALA A 309 20.27 1.31 -16.39
C ALA A 309 21.17 0.35 -17.21
N ARG A 310 20.61 -0.72 -17.76
CA ARG A 310 21.32 -1.68 -18.62
C ARG A 310 21.91 -0.99 -19.87
N GLN A 311 21.16 -0.11 -20.52
CA GLN A 311 21.64 0.62 -21.71
C GLN A 311 22.71 1.66 -21.39
N LEU A 312 22.71 2.20 -20.18
CA LEU A 312 23.79 3.06 -19.67
C LEU A 312 25.03 2.27 -19.24
N GLY A 313 24.97 0.92 -19.27
CA GLY A 313 26.05 0.05 -18.82
C GLY A 313 26.23 0.05 -17.30
N VAL A 314 25.17 0.40 -16.55
CA VAL A 314 25.19 0.42 -15.08
C VAL A 314 24.27 -0.66 -14.50
N GLU A 315 24.64 -1.19 -13.34
CA GLU A 315 23.83 -2.11 -12.60
C GLU A 315 22.93 -1.35 -11.62
N GLY A 316 21.61 -1.35 -11.86
CA GLY A 316 20.62 -0.66 -11.06
C GLY A 316 20.07 -1.50 -9.91
N SER A 317 19.37 -0.85 -8.99
CA SER A 317 18.61 -1.47 -7.90
C SER A 317 17.23 -1.89 -8.40
N PRO A 318 16.79 -3.15 -8.21
CA PRO A 318 15.48 -3.60 -8.71
C PRO A 318 14.29 -2.85 -8.10
N LEU A 319 14.42 -2.39 -6.87
CA LEU A 319 13.35 -1.81 -6.04
C LEU A 319 13.70 -0.43 -5.47
N GLY A 320 14.92 0.05 -5.68
CA GLY A 320 15.42 1.32 -5.16
C GLY A 320 15.37 2.43 -6.20
N VAL A 321 15.76 3.63 -5.77
CA VAL A 321 16.07 4.75 -6.65
C VAL A 321 17.58 4.90 -6.73
N ASP A 322 18.15 4.83 -7.94
CA ASP A 322 19.59 4.96 -8.15
C ASP A 322 19.91 6.33 -8.72
N VAL A 323 21.01 6.92 -8.27
CA VAL A 323 21.50 8.18 -8.82
C VAL A 323 22.60 7.90 -9.84
N VAL A 324 22.34 8.28 -11.09
CA VAL A 324 23.30 8.14 -12.21
C VAL A 324 23.71 9.53 -12.70
N LEU A 325 25.01 9.73 -12.87
CA LEU A 325 25.60 10.94 -13.43
C LEU A 325 26.67 10.56 -14.44
N ASP A 326 26.53 11.03 -15.68
CA ASP A 326 27.48 10.81 -16.79
C ASP A 326 27.80 9.30 -16.98
N GLY A 327 26.76 8.46 -16.96
CA GLY A 327 26.90 7.01 -17.14
C GLY A 327 27.50 6.26 -15.96
N ALA A 328 27.65 6.89 -14.80
CA ALA A 328 28.18 6.24 -13.59
C ALA A 328 27.17 6.31 -12.43
N VAL A 329 26.99 5.20 -11.70
CA VAL A 329 26.18 5.19 -10.47
C VAL A 329 26.90 5.96 -9.37
N ARG A 330 26.25 6.97 -8.81
CA ARG A 330 26.74 7.76 -7.67
C ARG A 330 26.23 7.22 -6.34
N VAL A 331 24.95 6.84 -6.30
CA VAL A 331 24.31 6.22 -5.14
C VAL A 331 23.37 5.13 -5.64
N ARG A 332 23.42 3.95 -5.02
CA ARG A 332 22.54 2.83 -5.32
C ARG A 332 21.49 2.68 -4.22
N GLY A 333 20.22 2.52 -4.58
CA GLY A 333 19.13 2.37 -3.63
C GLY A 333 19.04 3.54 -2.65
N ALA A 334 19.15 4.77 -3.17
CA ALA A 334 19.23 5.99 -2.38
C ALA A 334 17.98 6.18 -1.50
N SER A 335 18.21 6.62 -0.28
CA SER A 335 17.17 7.18 0.59
C SER A 335 16.80 8.60 0.16
N GLU A 336 15.68 9.11 0.68
CA GLU A 336 15.25 10.50 0.45
C GLU A 336 16.37 11.51 0.79
N GLN A 337 17.05 11.31 1.92
CA GLN A 337 18.14 12.20 2.35
C GLN A 337 19.33 12.19 1.39
N GLU A 338 19.72 11.00 0.91
CA GLU A 338 20.80 10.86 -0.06
C GLU A 338 20.42 11.49 -1.41
N LEU A 339 19.17 11.37 -1.84
CA LEU A 339 18.66 12.05 -3.04
C LEU A 339 18.74 13.57 -2.87
N LEU A 340 18.31 14.13 -1.77
CA LEU A 340 18.41 15.55 -1.48
C LEU A 340 19.86 16.04 -1.48
N ALA A 341 20.77 15.27 -0.87
CA ALA A 341 22.20 15.58 -0.86
C ALA A 341 22.81 15.57 -2.28
N GLN A 342 22.35 14.67 -3.15
CA GLN A 342 22.78 14.63 -4.54
C GLN A 342 22.22 15.79 -5.37
N ILE A 343 20.96 16.13 -5.19
CA ILE A 343 20.30 17.26 -5.88
C ILE A 343 20.96 18.60 -5.51
N ALA A 344 21.40 18.77 -4.26
CA ALA A 344 22.10 19.96 -3.80
C ALA A 344 23.46 20.19 -4.52
N GLN A 345 24.01 19.17 -5.18
CA GLN A 345 25.30 19.26 -5.89
C GLN A 345 25.16 19.69 -7.36
N GLY A 346 23.96 19.80 -7.91
CA GLY A 346 23.74 20.24 -9.30
C GLY A 346 22.39 19.76 -9.87
N PRO A 347 22.16 19.99 -11.17
CA PRO A 347 20.90 19.71 -11.81
C PRO A 347 20.55 18.20 -11.71
N ALA A 348 19.27 17.93 -11.49
CA ALA A 348 18.75 16.57 -11.37
C ALA A 348 17.40 16.42 -12.07
N GLN A 349 17.05 15.19 -12.44
CA GLN A 349 15.74 14.82 -12.96
C GLN A 349 15.36 13.39 -12.54
N ALA A 350 14.14 13.17 -12.10
CA ALA A 350 13.64 11.85 -11.75
C ALA A 350 13.15 11.12 -13.02
N VAL A 351 13.66 9.92 -13.25
CA VAL A 351 13.26 9.05 -14.36
C VAL A 351 12.34 7.98 -13.79
N ILE A 352 11.08 8.00 -14.21
CA ILE A 352 10.05 7.12 -13.70
C ILE A 352 9.28 6.43 -14.81
N THR A 353 8.67 5.30 -14.47
CA THR A 353 7.80 4.54 -15.38
C THR A 353 6.40 4.44 -14.82
N VAL A 354 5.43 4.23 -15.69
CA VAL A 354 4.04 3.93 -15.32
C VAL A 354 3.97 2.56 -14.66
N ILE A 355 3.29 2.46 -13.53
CA ILE A 355 2.97 1.19 -12.91
C ILE A 355 1.82 0.56 -13.68
N GLY A 356 2.13 -0.54 -14.39
CA GLY A 356 1.17 -1.23 -15.25
C GLY A 356 -0.08 -1.68 -14.49
N GLY A 357 -1.24 -1.52 -15.10
CA GLY A 357 -2.55 -1.84 -14.53
C GLY A 357 -3.07 -0.81 -13.55
N GLN A 358 -2.24 -0.27 -12.65
CA GLN A 358 -2.64 0.71 -11.63
C GLN A 358 -2.63 2.15 -12.16
N GLY A 359 -1.71 2.49 -13.06
CA GLY A 359 -1.58 3.83 -13.63
C GLY A 359 -0.87 4.86 -12.74
N PHE A 360 -0.23 4.45 -11.63
CA PHE A 360 0.52 5.39 -10.80
C PHE A 360 1.87 5.75 -11.42
N LEU A 361 2.23 7.04 -11.33
CA LEU A 361 3.56 7.56 -11.57
C LEU A 361 4.36 7.69 -10.26
N LEU A 362 3.70 8.15 -9.19
CA LEU A 362 4.31 8.45 -7.90
C LEU A 362 3.46 7.88 -6.76
N GLY A 363 4.13 7.55 -5.64
CA GLY A 363 3.49 7.11 -4.41
C GLY A 363 3.28 5.59 -4.29
N ARG A 364 3.72 4.83 -5.27
CA ARG A 364 3.67 3.36 -5.24
C ARG A 364 5.04 2.79 -5.57
N GLY A 365 5.74 2.27 -4.53
CA GLY A 365 7.06 1.67 -4.67
C GLY A 365 8.22 2.64 -4.92
N ASN A 366 7.98 3.94 -5.03
CA ASN A 366 8.98 4.99 -5.28
C ASN A 366 8.88 6.17 -4.30
N GLN A 367 8.57 5.88 -3.04
CA GLN A 367 8.35 6.89 -1.99
C GLN A 367 9.61 7.72 -1.65
N GLN A 368 10.80 7.27 -2.04
CA GLN A 368 12.04 8.06 -1.96
C GLN A 368 11.96 9.34 -2.82
N LEU A 369 11.21 9.29 -3.94
CA LEU A 369 10.87 10.45 -4.74
C LEU A 369 9.74 11.25 -4.07
N SER A 370 10.02 11.70 -2.86
CA SER A 370 9.08 12.42 -2.02
C SER A 370 8.76 13.82 -2.55
N ALA A 371 7.77 14.48 -1.96
CA ALA A 371 7.46 15.86 -2.28
C ALA A 371 8.65 16.79 -2.09
N ALA A 372 9.49 16.56 -1.07
CA ALA A 372 10.70 17.35 -0.82
C ALA A 372 11.72 17.17 -1.95
N VAL A 373 11.95 15.93 -2.39
CA VAL A 373 12.85 15.59 -3.50
C VAL A 373 12.37 16.24 -4.80
N LEU A 374 11.09 16.09 -5.14
CA LEU A 374 10.55 16.64 -6.39
C LEU A 374 10.57 18.17 -6.43
N ARG A 375 10.31 18.84 -5.28
CA ARG A 375 10.46 20.29 -5.17
C ARG A 375 11.90 20.75 -5.30
N ALA A 376 12.84 20.00 -4.74
CA ALA A 376 14.26 20.29 -4.82
C ALA A 376 14.81 20.15 -6.27
N ILE A 377 14.28 19.26 -7.07
CA ILE A 377 14.60 19.14 -8.49
C ILE A 377 14.14 20.38 -9.27
N GLY A 378 12.94 20.90 -8.96
CA GLY A 378 12.44 22.12 -9.59
C GLY A 378 11.10 21.98 -10.34
N PRO A 379 10.85 22.84 -11.35
CA PRO A 379 9.52 22.96 -11.96
C PRO A 379 9.16 21.78 -12.91
N ASP A 380 10.13 21.12 -13.52
CA ASP A 380 9.95 19.95 -14.41
C ASP A 380 10.72 18.75 -13.87
N PRO A 381 10.25 18.16 -12.76
CA PRO A 381 11.04 17.17 -12.04
C PRO A 381 11.07 15.79 -12.70
N LEU A 382 10.18 15.51 -13.67
CA LEU A 382 9.92 14.14 -14.13
C LEU A 382 10.33 13.93 -15.60
N LEU A 383 11.07 12.87 -15.86
CA LEU A 383 11.24 12.25 -17.16
C LEU A 383 10.44 10.93 -17.15
N VAL A 384 9.26 10.94 -17.75
CA VAL A 384 8.39 9.76 -17.74
C VAL A 384 8.64 8.89 -18.95
N VAL A 385 8.83 7.59 -18.73
CA VAL A 385 9.16 6.60 -19.75
C VAL A 385 8.26 5.38 -19.60
N ALA A 386 7.56 5.00 -20.66
CA ALA A 386 6.74 3.79 -20.65
C ALA A 386 6.55 3.27 -22.08
N PRO A 387 6.56 1.94 -22.29
CA PRO A 387 6.05 1.37 -23.53
C PRO A 387 4.59 1.78 -23.74
N GLU A 388 4.20 2.02 -24.98
CA GLU A 388 2.85 2.52 -25.32
C GLU A 388 1.75 1.56 -24.86
N GLN A 389 2.00 0.25 -24.87
CA GLN A 389 1.06 -0.75 -24.39
C GLN A 389 0.59 -0.49 -22.94
N LYS A 390 1.49 -0.07 -22.05
CA LYS A 390 1.11 0.29 -20.67
C LYS A 390 0.10 1.44 -20.59
N LEU A 391 0.10 2.33 -21.58
CA LEU A 391 -0.86 3.44 -21.67
C LEU A 391 -2.19 2.97 -22.24
N ILE A 392 -2.14 2.08 -23.24
CA ILE A 392 -3.33 1.46 -23.85
C ILE A 392 -4.10 0.65 -22.78
N ASP A 393 -3.39 -0.12 -21.95
CA ASP A 393 -3.96 -0.95 -20.90
C ASP A 393 -4.65 -0.13 -19.78
N LEU A 394 -4.44 1.18 -19.74
CA LEU A 394 -5.19 2.06 -18.85
C LEU A 394 -6.61 2.36 -19.36
N HIS A 395 -6.94 2.01 -20.60
CA HIS A 395 -8.26 2.19 -21.20
C HIS A 395 -8.77 3.64 -21.06
N GLY A 396 -7.90 4.62 -21.27
CA GLY A 396 -8.21 6.05 -21.18
C GLY A 396 -8.27 6.63 -19.75
N ARG A 397 -8.05 5.82 -18.73
CA ARG A 397 -7.96 6.33 -17.34
C ARG A 397 -6.71 7.20 -17.20
N PRO A 398 -6.80 8.37 -16.52
CA PRO A 398 -5.63 9.20 -16.28
C PRO A 398 -4.60 8.49 -15.42
N LEU A 399 -3.34 8.91 -15.56
CA LEU A 399 -2.27 8.53 -14.63
C LEU A 399 -2.48 9.20 -13.28
N LEU A 400 -1.95 8.58 -12.23
CA LEU A 400 -2.15 9.00 -10.84
C LEU A 400 -0.83 9.40 -10.20
N VAL A 401 -0.87 10.48 -9.40
CA VAL A 401 0.22 10.91 -8.52
C VAL A 401 -0.29 10.99 -7.08
N ASP A 402 0.45 10.40 -6.15
CA ASP A 402 0.15 10.41 -4.70
C ASP A 402 1.47 10.56 -3.93
N THR A 403 2.02 11.76 -3.93
CA THR A 403 3.24 12.09 -3.16
C THR A 403 2.95 12.21 -1.66
N GLY A 404 1.67 12.29 -1.30
CA GLY A 404 1.18 12.60 0.04
C GLY A 404 1.28 14.10 0.38
N ASP A 405 1.48 14.94 -0.63
CA ASP A 405 1.46 16.40 -0.53
C ASP A 405 0.46 16.93 -1.57
N PRO A 406 -0.74 17.34 -1.15
CA PRO A 406 -1.82 17.72 -2.04
C PRO A 406 -1.47 18.88 -2.98
N ASP A 407 -0.67 19.84 -2.51
CA ASP A 407 -0.28 21.00 -3.32
C ASP A 407 0.68 20.61 -4.45
N LEU A 408 1.59 19.68 -4.18
CA LEU A 408 2.47 19.16 -5.21
C LEU A 408 1.71 18.25 -6.17
N ASP A 409 0.85 17.40 -5.67
CA ASP A 409 0.03 16.49 -6.48
C ASP A 409 -0.87 17.31 -7.44
N ALA A 410 -1.46 18.41 -6.96
CA ALA A 410 -2.22 19.34 -7.80
C ALA A 410 -1.34 20.03 -8.88
N ARG A 411 -0.09 20.35 -8.57
CA ARG A 411 0.84 20.93 -9.54
C ARG A 411 1.32 19.94 -10.60
N LEU A 412 1.41 18.66 -10.26
CA LEU A 412 1.80 17.58 -11.18
C LEU A 412 0.63 17.09 -12.03
N ALA A 413 -0.61 17.42 -11.64
CA ALA A 413 -1.80 17.12 -12.43
C ALA A 413 -1.85 17.91 -13.73
N GLY A 414 -2.57 17.41 -14.73
CA GLY A 414 -2.69 18.00 -16.04
C GLY A 414 -2.28 17.02 -17.13
N HIS A 415 -1.19 17.28 -17.84
CA HIS A 415 -0.68 16.40 -18.88
C HIS A 415 0.83 16.23 -18.77
N VAL A 416 1.30 15.00 -18.99
CA VAL A 416 2.71 14.65 -19.02
C VAL A 416 3.10 14.09 -20.38
N ARG A 417 4.33 14.43 -20.82
CA ARG A 417 4.94 13.82 -21.99
C ARG A 417 5.64 12.54 -21.58
N ILE A 418 5.26 11.44 -22.22
CA ILE A 418 5.79 10.12 -21.95
C ILE A 418 6.65 9.69 -23.14
N ILE A 419 7.87 9.29 -22.88
CA ILE A 419 8.75 8.71 -23.89
C ILE A 419 8.30 7.25 -24.11
N THR A 420 7.84 6.95 -25.32
CA THR A 420 7.33 5.63 -25.68
C THR A 420 8.29 4.86 -26.60
N GLY A 421 9.30 5.55 -27.14
CA GLY A 421 10.30 4.95 -28.03
C GLY A 421 11.32 5.97 -28.51
N VAL A 422 12.18 5.52 -29.44
CA VAL A 422 13.16 6.40 -30.08
C VAL A 422 12.46 7.42 -30.97
N GLY A 423 12.48 8.69 -30.56
CA GLY A 423 11.78 9.77 -31.28
C GLY A 423 10.28 9.85 -31.05
N THR A 424 9.65 8.88 -30.40
CA THR A 424 8.20 8.86 -30.14
C THR A 424 7.87 9.30 -28.72
N ARG A 425 6.77 10.04 -28.57
CA ARG A 425 6.22 10.51 -27.30
C ARG A 425 4.71 10.50 -27.34
N SER A 426 4.10 10.19 -26.23
CA SER A 426 2.66 10.34 -26.03
C SER A 426 2.38 11.44 -25.01
N LEU A 427 1.33 12.21 -25.21
CA LEU A 427 0.83 13.15 -24.21
C LEU A 427 -0.32 12.46 -23.46
N TYR A 428 -0.22 12.37 -22.13
CA TYR A 428 -1.18 11.62 -21.35
C TYR A 428 -1.67 12.41 -20.15
N ALA A 429 -2.95 12.25 -19.81
CA ALA A 429 -3.56 12.94 -18.67
C ALA A 429 -3.02 12.39 -17.34
N VAL A 430 -2.77 13.28 -16.40
CA VAL A 430 -2.37 12.98 -15.02
C VAL A 430 -3.33 13.65 -14.08
N THR A 431 -3.78 12.93 -13.06
CA THR A 431 -4.58 13.51 -11.98
C THR A 431 -4.04 13.12 -10.63
N ALA A 432 -4.27 13.97 -9.65
CA ALA A 432 -4.17 13.59 -8.25
C ALA A 432 -5.52 12.97 -7.83
N PRO A 433 -5.53 11.87 -7.07
CA PRO A 433 -6.77 11.24 -6.62
C PRO A 433 -7.72 12.19 -5.88
N GLU A 434 -7.18 13.24 -5.28
CA GLU A 434 -7.90 14.26 -4.51
C GLU A 434 -8.58 15.31 -5.39
N LEU A 435 -8.14 15.43 -6.65
CA LEU A 435 -8.75 16.33 -7.65
C LEU A 435 -9.86 15.66 -8.45
N THR A 436 -10.06 14.35 -8.29
CA THR A 436 -11.14 13.64 -8.98
C THR A 436 -12.45 13.98 -8.28
N PRO A 437 -13.43 14.60 -8.96
CA PRO A 437 -14.72 14.92 -8.37
C PRO A 437 -15.40 13.68 -7.76
N ALA A 438 -16.14 13.91 -6.70
CA ALA A 438 -16.86 12.87 -5.98
C ALA A 438 -17.98 12.21 -6.81
#